data_101f25412e87064dfd8b23dc3e1b7486
#
_entry.id   101f25412e87064dfd8b23dc3e1b7486
#
_cell.length_a   1.000
_cell.length_b   1.000
_cell.length_c   1.000
_cell.angle_alpha   90.00
_cell.angle_beta   90.00
_cell.angle_gamma   90.00
#
_symmetry.space_group_name_H-M   'P 1'
#
loop_
_entity.id
_entity.type
_entity.pdbx_description
1 polymer ?
#
loop_
_entity_poly.entity_id
_entity_poly.type
_entity_poly.pdbx_seq_one_letter_code
_entity_poly.pdbx_strand_id
1 'polypeptide(L)'
;HNVLSQRQVQERLREYIIEEGRDCMYLYGFDIGGTKCAVILAKVEGDQVDFLERYEMKTLGDWKKVLDELSENALMIAKKYGLTTGTEGENCVICGGISCGGPLSPDRKWILSPPNLQGWDQVPVVEYLEEKLGIPVKMENDADAGALAEWKFGAGKGCQNMIFLTFGTGLGSGLILNGQLYRGSTGMAGEAGHIRMENEGPKGYGKVGSLEGFCSGGGISRLAGYFGTEGSAKELAERAEAGDERALAVYARCGAVFGRGLAILIDLLNPEKIVAGSVYARSHHLLDKTMYEELEKEALPMNRAACEIVPAALGERIGDYAAVVAAVNSLSIL
;
A
#
# COMPACT_ATOMS: atom_id res chain seq x y z
N HIS A 1 27.67 -22.69 -15.84
CA HIS A 1 27.12 -21.34 -15.65
C HIS A 1 26.93 -21.15 -14.15
N ASN A 2 27.75 -20.28 -13.52
CA ASN A 2 27.59 -19.88 -12.13
C ASN A 2 26.33 -19.00 -12.05
N VAL A 3 25.25 -19.56 -11.53
CA VAL A 3 24.07 -18.78 -11.18
C VAL A 3 24.44 -17.96 -9.93
N LEU A 4 24.53 -16.64 -10.10
CA LEU A 4 24.78 -15.72 -8.99
C LEU A 4 23.64 -15.82 -7.98
N SER A 5 23.97 -15.79 -6.68
CA SER A 5 22.94 -15.70 -5.65
C SER A 5 22.19 -14.36 -5.77
N GLN A 6 20.93 -14.30 -5.33
CA GLN A 6 20.13 -13.06 -5.35
C GLN A 6 20.85 -11.87 -4.68
N ARG A 7 21.63 -12.14 -3.62
CA ARG A 7 22.45 -11.14 -2.94
C ARG A 7 23.56 -10.59 -3.85
N GLN A 8 24.22 -11.46 -4.59
CA GLN A 8 25.28 -11.05 -5.54
C GLN A 8 24.71 -10.28 -6.73
N VAL A 9 23.51 -10.61 -7.19
CA VAL A 9 22.81 -9.84 -8.23
C VAL A 9 22.43 -8.45 -7.71
N GLN A 10 21.95 -8.35 -6.46
CA GLN A 10 21.61 -7.06 -5.83
C GLN A 10 22.86 -6.19 -5.59
N GLU A 11 23.94 -6.78 -5.10
CA GLU A 11 25.22 -6.07 -4.91
C GLU A 11 25.76 -5.55 -6.25
N ARG A 12 25.71 -6.35 -7.32
CA ARG A 12 26.11 -5.91 -8.68
C ARG A 12 25.21 -4.82 -9.24
N LEU A 13 23.88 -4.93 -9.08
CA LEU A 13 22.96 -3.87 -9.50
C LEU A 13 23.23 -2.55 -8.77
N ARG A 14 23.49 -2.65 -7.46
CA ARG A 14 23.82 -1.48 -6.63
C ARG A 14 25.17 -0.85 -7.06
N GLU A 15 26.21 -1.66 -7.25
CA GLU A 15 27.50 -1.21 -7.77
C GLU A 15 27.34 -0.57 -9.14
N TYR A 16 26.60 -1.20 -10.05
CA TYR A 16 26.34 -0.72 -11.40
C TYR A 16 25.61 0.64 -11.43
N ILE A 17 24.65 0.86 -10.54
CA ILE A 17 23.93 2.13 -10.45
C ILE A 17 24.81 3.22 -9.83
N ILE A 18 25.58 2.89 -8.79
CA ILE A 18 26.45 3.84 -8.08
C ILE A 18 27.70 4.17 -8.92
N GLU A 19 28.35 3.17 -9.53
CA GLU A 19 29.59 3.35 -10.30
C GLU A 19 29.38 4.08 -11.63
N GLU A 20 28.22 3.84 -12.31
CA GLU A 20 27.92 4.53 -13.57
C GLU A 20 27.18 5.88 -13.36
N GLY A 21 26.92 6.28 -12.10
CA GLY A 21 26.28 7.56 -11.81
C GLY A 21 24.91 7.71 -12.49
N ARG A 22 24.12 6.64 -12.55
CA ARG A 22 22.84 6.66 -13.26
C ARG A 22 21.79 7.43 -12.46
N ASP A 23 21.45 8.58 -12.96
CA ASP A 23 20.36 9.39 -12.44
C ASP A 23 18.97 8.84 -12.84
N CYS A 24 18.92 7.87 -13.78
CA CYS A 24 17.68 7.40 -14.39
C CYS A 24 17.60 5.87 -14.51
N MET A 25 16.47 5.28 -14.09
CA MET A 25 16.20 3.83 -14.15
C MET A 25 14.84 3.55 -14.76
N TYR A 26 14.75 2.46 -15.57
CA TYR A 26 13.48 1.92 -16.02
C TYR A 26 13.13 0.68 -15.17
N LEU A 27 11.90 0.66 -14.65
CA LEU A 27 11.42 -0.37 -13.72
C LEU A 27 10.04 -0.85 -14.14
N TYR A 28 9.74 -2.12 -13.84
CA TYR A 28 8.35 -2.58 -13.85
C TYR A 28 7.74 -2.47 -12.46
N GLY A 29 6.47 -2.07 -12.40
CA GLY A 29 5.58 -2.25 -11.26
C GLY A 29 4.49 -3.26 -11.61
N PHE A 30 4.19 -4.19 -10.70
CA PHE A 30 3.08 -5.12 -10.78
C PHE A 30 2.14 -4.86 -9.61
N ASP A 31 0.96 -4.33 -9.89
CA ASP A 31 -0.10 -4.16 -8.90
C ASP A 31 -1.04 -5.37 -8.98
N ILE A 32 -0.99 -6.24 -7.96
CA ILE A 32 -1.77 -7.49 -7.90
C ILE A 32 -2.89 -7.33 -6.88
N GLY A 33 -4.07 -6.97 -7.38
CA GLY A 33 -5.26 -6.78 -6.57
C GLY A 33 -6.33 -7.85 -6.79
N GLY A 34 -7.29 -7.93 -5.88
CA GLY A 34 -8.37 -8.94 -5.93
C GLY A 34 -9.36 -8.77 -7.08
N THR A 35 -9.47 -7.58 -7.66
CA THR A 35 -10.40 -7.29 -8.77
C THR A 35 -9.67 -7.06 -10.08
N LYS A 36 -8.51 -6.43 -10.02
CA LYS A 36 -7.68 -6.02 -11.15
C LYS A 36 -6.22 -6.30 -10.85
N CYS A 37 -5.48 -6.63 -11.90
CA CYS A 37 -4.02 -6.67 -11.90
C CYS A 37 -3.50 -5.73 -12.98
N ALA A 38 -2.34 -5.12 -12.74
CA ALA A 38 -1.72 -4.24 -13.72
C ALA A 38 -0.22 -4.43 -13.78
N VAL A 39 0.37 -4.14 -14.94
CA VAL A 39 1.81 -3.91 -15.10
C VAL A 39 2.04 -2.47 -15.55
N ILE A 40 3.01 -1.85 -14.96
CA ILE A 40 3.39 -0.46 -15.20
C ILE A 40 4.86 -0.43 -15.63
N LEU A 41 5.17 0.29 -16.70
CA LEU A 41 6.54 0.72 -17.01
C LEU A 41 6.74 2.12 -16.45
N ALA A 42 7.74 2.27 -15.60
CA ALA A 42 8.10 3.55 -15.00
C ALA A 42 9.56 3.89 -15.27
N LYS A 43 9.81 5.20 -15.42
CA LYS A 43 11.13 5.83 -15.37
C LYS A 43 11.27 6.50 -14.02
N VAL A 44 12.31 6.17 -13.27
CA VAL A 44 12.62 6.76 -11.97
C VAL A 44 13.90 7.57 -12.08
N GLU A 45 13.85 8.84 -11.66
CA GLU A 45 14.97 9.78 -11.71
C GLU A 45 14.99 10.57 -10.39
N GLY A 46 15.92 10.21 -9.50
CA GLY A 46 15.92 10.71 -8.12
C GLY A 46 14.60 10.39 -7.43
N ASP A 47 13.91 11.40 -6.95
CA ASP A 47 12.61 11.29 -6.27
C ASP A 47 11.40 11.51 -7.22
N GLN A 48 11.62 11.49 -8.52
CA GLN A 48 10.57 11.61 -9.54
C GLN A 48 10.28 10.26 -10.18
N VAL A 49 8.99 10.00 -10.43
CA VAL A 49 8.52 8.79 -11.11
C VAL A 49 7.64 9.20 -12.29
N ASP A 50 8.11 8.90 -13.49
CA ASP A 50 7.34 9.05 -14.71
C ASP A 50 6.76 7.69 -15.11
N PHE A 51 5.44 7.57 -15.06
CA PHE A 51 4.74 6.38 -15.51
C PHE A 51 4.55 6.45 -17.02
N LEU A 52 5.31 5.65 -17.75
CA LEU A 52 5.33 5.69 -19.21
C LEU A 52 4.14 4.99 -19.82
N GLU A 53 3.77 3.83 -19.30
CA GLU A 53 2.62 3.05 -19.76
C GLU A 53 2.10 2.14 -18.67
N ARG A 54 0.78 1.86 -18.70
CA ARG A 54 0.09 0.96 -17.79
C ARG A 54 -0.84 0.04 -18.58
N TYR A 55 -0.71 -1.25 -18.37
CA TYR A 55 -1.64 -2.25 -18.83
C TYR A 55 -2.41 -2.82 -17.65
N GLU A 56 -3.74 -2.93 -17.77
CA GLU A 56 -4.61 -3.43 -16.71
C GLU A 56 -5.50 -4.56 -17.24
N MET A 57 -5.69 -5.58 -16.43
CA MET A 57 -6.60 -6.69 -16.69
C MET A 57 -7.42 -7.05 -15.45
N LYS A 58 -8.50 -7.79 -15.62
CA LYS A 58 -9.25 -8.37 -14.49
C LYS A 58 -8.45 -9.50 -13.84
N THR A 59 -8.50 -9.55 -12.52
CA THR A 59 -7.94 -10.68 -11.77
C THR A 59 -8.75 -11.94 -12.04
N LEU A 60 -8.06 -13.02 -12.40
CA LEU A 60 -8.63 -14.34 -12.64
C LEU A 60 -8.17 -15.31 -11.54
N GLY A 61 -8.96 -16.36 -11.30
CA GLY A 61 -8.58 -17.43 -10.37
C GLY A 61 -7.39 -18.27 -10.87
N ASP A 62 -7.15 -18.29 -12.18
CA ASP A 62 -5.96 -18.91 -12.79
C ASP A 62 -4.80 -17.92 -12.77
N TRP A 63 -4.00 -17.96 -11.72
CA TRP A 63 -2.88 -17.05 -11.52
C TRP A 63 -1.82 -17.14 -12.62
N LYS A 64 -1.62 -18.34 -13.23
CA LYS A 64 -0.64 -18.50 -14.32
C LYS A 64 -1.03 -17.68 -15.52
N LYS A 65 -2.31 -17.73 -15.94
CA LYS A 65 -2.79 -16.90 -17.05
C LYS A 65 -2.62 -15.41 -16.77
N VAL A 66 -2.89 -14.97 -15.55
CA VAL A 66 -2.69 -13.56 -15.16
C VAL A 66 -1.22 -13.16 -15.24
N LEU A 67 -0.32 -13.95 -14.66
CA LEU A 67 1.10 -13.65 -14.68
C LEU A 67 1.72 -13.77 -16.09
N ASP A 68 1.27 -14.71 -16.90
CA ASP A 68 1.68 -14.82 -18.31
C ASP A 68 1.26 -13.55 -19.08
N GLU A 69 0.01 -13.15 -18.99
CA GLU A 69 -0.51 -11.97 -19.69
C GLU A 69 0.17 -10.67 -19.21
N LEU A 70 0.42 -10.52 -17.91
CA LEU A 70 1.16 -9.38 -17.38
C LEU A 70 2.62 -9.36 -17.88
N SER A 71 3.29 -10.52 -17.92
CA SER A 71 4.67 -10.64 -18.39
C SER A 71 4.81 -10.34 -19.88
N GLU A 72 3.90 -10.87 -20.70
CA GLU A 72 3.87 -10.60 -22.14
C GLU A 72 3.66 -9.12 -22.43
N ASN A 73 2.71 -8.48 -21.73
CA ASN A 73 2.48 -7.04 -21.86
C ASN A 73 3.65 -6.22 -21.35
N ALA A 74 4.31 -6.61 -20.27
CA ALA A 74 5.55 -5.98 -19.79
C ALA A 74 6.62 -5.92 -20.89
N LEU A 75 6.89 -7.07 -21.54
CA LEU A 75 7.87 -7.17 -22.62
C LEU A 75 7.45 -6.38 -23.86
N MET A 76 6.17 -6.39 -24.23
CA MET A 76 5.64 -5.58 -25.33
C MET A 76 5.78 -4.09 -25.07
N ILE A 77 5.48 -3.64 -23.87
CA ILE A 77 5.60 -2.23 -23.47
C ILE A 77 7.07 -1.82 -23.54
N ALA A 78 8.01 -2.57 -22.95
CA ALA A 78 9.43 -2.24 -23.03
C ALA A 78 9.91 -2.12 -24.49
N LYS A 79 9.56 -3.07 -25.33
CA LYS A 79 9.90 -3.05 -26.77
C LYS A 79 9.35 -1.81 -27.47
N LYS A 80 8.13 -1.38 -27.15
CA LYS A 80 7.51 -0.16 -27.71
C LYS A 80 8.32 1.10 -27.38
N TYR A 81 8.95 1.14 -26.21
CA TYR A 81 9.81 2.25 -25.77
C TYR A 81 11.29 2.06 -26.14
N GLY A 82 11.62 1.05 -26.95
CA GLY A 82 12.99 0.77 -27.37
C GLY A 82 13.89 0.24 -26.24
N LEU A 83 13.27 -0.32 -25.19
CA LEU A 83 13.94 -0.88 -24.04
C LEU A 83 14.09 -2.40 -24.17
N THR A 84 15.15 -2.94 -23.59
CA THR A 84 15.33 -4.38 -23.35
C THR A 84 15.05 -4.69 -21.87
N THR A 85 14.98 -5.96 -21.50
CA THR A 85 15.01 -6.41 -20.10
C THR A 85 16.39 -6.96 -19.78
N GLY A 86 16.95 -6.60 -18.64
CA GLY A 86 18.27 -7.07 -18.23
C GLY A 86 18.87 -6.22 -17.12
N THR A 87 19.97 -6.68 -16.56
CA THR A 87 20.66 -6.00 -15.45
C THR A 87 21.79 -5.08 -15.91
N GLU A 88 22.11 -5.07 -17.20
CA GLU A 88 23.19 -4.28 -17.79
C GLU A 88 22.70 -3.56 -19.07
N GLY A 89 23.12 -2.31 -19.27
CA GLY A 89 22.76 -1.50 -20.44
C GLY A 89 21.99 -0.22 -20.10
N GLU A 90 22.16 0.83 -20.90
CA GLU A 90 21.53 2.15 -20.64
C GLU A 90 20.02 2.14 -20.87
N ASN A 91 19.55 1.38 -21.86
CA ASN A 91 18.15 1.31 -22.26
C ASN A 91 17.55 -0.04 -21.87
N CYS A 92 17.56 -0.36 -20.58
CA CYS A 92 16.99 -1.60 -20.08
C CYS A 92 16.12 -1.40 -18.85
N VAL A 93 15.11 -2.25 -18.72
CA VAL A 93 14.34 -2.42 -17.49
C VAL A 93 15.14 -3.34 -16.58
N ILE A 94 15.58 -2.84 -15.44
CA ILE A 94 16.58 -3.50 -14.59
C ILE A 94 15.99 -4.38 -13.49
N CYS A 95 14.80 -4.06 -13.02
CA CYS A 95 14.10 -4.87 -12.04
C CYS A 95 12.58 -4.63 -12.05
N GLY A 96 11.83 -5.49 -11.35
CA GLY A 96 10.41 -5.39 -11.12
C GLY A 96 10.04 -5.31 -9.63
N GLY A 97 8.96 -4.60 -9.31
CA GLY A 97 8.36 -4.58 -7.98
C GLY A 97 6.92 -5.07 -8.03
N ILE A 98 6.50 -5.79 -7.02
CA ILE A 98 5.13 -6.27 -6.85
C ILE A 98 4.54 -5.63 -5.60
N SER A 99 3.35 -5.03 -5.72
CA SER A 99 2.47 -4.68 -4.62
C SER A 99 1.31 -5.67 -4.59
N CYS A 100 1.10 -6.35 -3.46
CA CYS A 100 0.04 -7.34 -3.32
C CYS A 100 -0.50 -7.38 -1.89
N GLY A 101 -1.83 -7.53 -1.74
CA GLY A 101 -2.46 -7.75 -0.44
C GLY A 101 -2.03 -9.08 0.18
N GLY A 102 -1.94 -9.12 1.52
CA GLY A 102 -1.55 -10.31 2.28
C GLY A 102 -2.66 -11.35 2.47
N PRO A 103 -2.30 -12.54 3.01
CA PRO A 103 -1.01 -12.90 3.56
C PRO A 103 0.05 -13.27 2.52
N LEU A 104 1.30 -12.84 2.78
CA LEU A 104 2.48 -13.15 1.99
C LEU A 104 3.47 -13.99 2.82
N SER A 105 4.36 -14.72 2.16
CA SER A 105 5.44 -15.42 2.88
C SER A 105 6.40 -14.42 3.56
N PRO A 106 7.03 -14.80 4.69
CA PRO A 106 7.95 -13.91 5.42
C PRO A 106 9.14 -13.43 4.56
N ASP A 107 9.59 -14.22 3.60
CA ASP A 107 10.65 -13.88 2.65
C ASP A 107 10.16 -13.07 1.44
N ARG A 108 8.85 -12.74 1.40
CA ARG A 108 8.20 -11.97 0.33
C ARG A 108 8.37 -12.57 -1.07
N LYS A 109 8.33 -13.89 -1.18
CA LYS A 109 8.44 -14.60 -2.47
C LYS A 109 7.14 -15.23 -2.93
N TRP A 110 6.24 -15.54 -1.98
CA TRP A 110 5.02 -16.29 -2.21
C TRP A 110 3.79 -15.50 -1.78
N ILE A 111 2.76 -15.51 -2.62
CA ILE A 111 1.40 -15.15 -2.22
C ILE A 111 0.79 -16.40 -1.60
N LEU A 112 0.31 -16.32 -0.34
CA LEU A 112 -0.12 -17.50 0.40
C LEU A 112 -1.59 -17.83 0.13
N SER A 113 -2.54 -17.13 0.64
CA SER A 113 -3.97 -17.36 0.37
C SER A 113 -4.75 -16.10 0.71
N PRO A 114 -4.55 -15.00 -0.03
CA PRO A 114 -5.27 -13.78 0.24
C PRO A 114 -6.77 -13.96 0.04
N PRO A 115 -7.62 -13.51 0.95
CA PRO A 115 -9.08 -13.68 0.85
C PRO A 115 -9.68 -13.03 -0.40
N ASN A 116 -8.99 -12.05 -0.97
CA ASN A 116 -9.42 -11.32 -2.17
C ASN A 116 -8.88 -11.92 -3.47
N LEU A 117 -7.97 -12.90 -3.42
CA LEU A 117 -7.35 -13.54 -4.57
C LEU A 117 -7.74 -15.03 -4.61
N GLN A 118 -8.95 -15.33 -5.03
CA GLN A 118 -9.44 -16.71 -5.13
C GLN A 118 -8.63 -17.50 -6.15
N GLY A 119 -8.18 -18.72 -5.74
CA GLY A 119 -7.35 -19.58 -6.58
C GLY A 119 -5.86 -19.26 -6.56
N TRP A 120 -5.44 -18.28 -5.76
CA TRP A 120 -4.03 -17.89 -5.60
C TRP A 120 -3.43 -18.47 -4.31
N ASP A 121 -3.48 -19.79 -4.16
CA ASP A 121 -2.94 -20.47 -3.00
C ASP A 121 -1.49 -20.88 -3.23
N GLN A 122 -0.58 -20.41 -2.37
CA GLN A 122 0.86 -20.70 -2.42
C GLN A 122 1.49 -20.47 -3.81
N VAL A 123 1.31 -19.26 -4.35
CA VAL A 123 1.82 -18.88 -5.66
C VAL A 123 3.24 -18.35 -5.55
N PRO A 124 4.25 -18.95 -6.25
CA PRO A 124 5.64 -18.50 -6.26
C PRO A 124 5.83 -17.31 -7.21
N VAL A 125 5.12 -16.21 -6.95
CA VAL A 125 4.95 -15.10 -7.89
C VAL A 125 6.28 -14.44 -8.27
N VAL A 126 7.21 -14.32 -7.33
CA VAL A 126 8.52 -13.68 -7.57
C VAL A 126 9.34 -14.53 -8.53
N GLU A 127 9.54 -15.82 -8.22
CA GLU A 127 10.30 -16.74 -9.08
C GLU A 127 9.69 -16.84 -10.49
N TYR A 128 8.36 -16.91 -10.55
CA TYR A 128 7.65 -16.99 -11.83
C TYR A 128 7.90 -15.76 -12.72
N LEU A 129 7.83 -14.55 -12.17
CA LEU A 129 8.10 -13.33 -12.92
C LEU A 129 9.58 -13.15 -13.25
N GLU A 130 10.48 -13.54 -12.34
CA GLU A 130 11.93 -13.54 -12.60
C GLU A 130 12.30 -14.45 -13.80
N GLU A 131 11.70 -15.63 -13.88
CA GLU A 131 11.91 -16.55 -15.02
C GLU A 131 11.37 -15.98 -16.33
N LYS A 132 10.19 -15.34 -16.30
CA LYS A 132 9.56 -14.78 -17.50
C LYS A 132 10.26 -13.53 -18.04
N LEU A 133 10.78 -12.70 -17.15
CA LEU A 133 11.31 -11.37 -17.49
C LEU A 133 12.84 -11.33 -17.57
N GLY A 134 13.53 -12.31 -16.96
CA GLY A 134 14.99 -12.36 -16.91
C GLY A 134 15.62 -11.24 -16.07
N ILE A 135 14.87 -10.66 -15.14
CA ILE A 135 15.29 -9.59 -14.23
C ILE A 135 14.90 -9.90 -12.79
N PRO A 136 15.59 -9.35 -11.79
CA PRO A 136 15.16 -9.48 -10.39
C PRO A 136 13.79 -8.87 -10.14
N VAL A 137 12.97 -9.55 -9.34
CA VAL A 137 11.65 -9.08 -8.91
C VAL A 137 11.56 -9.08 -7.39
N LYS A 138 10.92 -8.07 -6.82
CA LYS A 138 10.68 -7.94 -5.38
C LYS A 138 9.22 -7.71 -5.10
N MET A 139 8.73 -8.30 -4.01
CA MET A 139 7.36 -8.15 -3.58
C MET A 139 7.28 -7.47 -2.22
N GLU A 140 6.26 -6.64 -2.06
CA GLU A 140 5.90 -6.04 -0.79
C GLU A 140 4.38 -6.12 -0.57
N ASN A 141 3.98 -6.14 0.71
CA ASN A 141 2.58 -6.00 1.07
C ASN A 141 2.03 -4.64 0.63
N ASP A 142 0.78 -4.56 0.23
CA ASP A 142 0.15 -3.35 -0.32
C ASP A 142 0.17 -2.15 0.65
N ALA A 143 -0.05 -2.38 1.95
CA ALA A 143 0.04 -1.32 2.96
C ALA A 143 1.48 -0.87 3.21
N ASP A 144 2.42 -1.81 3.27
CA ASP A 144 3.85 -1.52 3.40
C ASP A 144 4.39 -0.79 2.16
N ALA A 145 4.00 -1.24 0.97
CA ALA A 145 4.36 -0.59 -0.29
C ALA A 145 3.73 0.82 -0.42
N GLY A 146 2.48 0.98 0.04
CA GLY A 146 1.82 2.28 0.16
C GLY A 146 2.55 3.23 1.13
N ALA A 147 3.02 2.71 2.27
CA ALA A 147 3.84 3.48 3.21
C ALA A 147 5.16 3.95 2.59
N LEU A 148 5.86 3.06 1.90
CA LEU A 148 7.07 3.41 1.17
C LEU A 148 6.80 4.45 0.08
N ALA A 149 5.70 4.32 -0.65
CA ALA A 149 5.31 5.24 -1.72
C ALA A 149 5.03 6.64 -1.17
N GLU A 150 4.19 6.78 -0.15
CA GLU A 150 3.90 8.06 0.48
C GLU A 150 5.13 8.66 1.19
N TRP A 151 6.00 7.83 1.75
CA TRP A 151 7.24 8.27 2.38
C TRP A 151 8.24 8.85 1.37
N LYS A 152 8.42 8.18 0.22
CA LYS A 152 9.40 8.60 -0.79
C LYS A 152 8.86 9.69 -1.73
N PHE A 153 7.61 9.59 -2.14
CA PHE A 153 7.06 10.40 -3.23
C PHE A 153 5.87 11.27 -2.82
N GLY A 154 5.25 11.02 -1.64
CA GLY A 154 4.01 11.65 -1.23
C GLY A 154 4.11 12.50 0.05
N ALA A 155 3.04 12.44 0.86
CA ALA A 155 2.86 13.26 2.06
C ALA A 155 3.87 12.98 3.18
N GLY A 156 4.53 11.83 3.15
CA GLY A 156 5.52 11.42 4.16
C GLY A 156 6.95 11.83 3.87
N LYS A 157 7.21 12.57 2.81
CA LYS A 157 8.58 13.01 2.46
C LYS A 157 9.28 13.72 3.62
N GLY A 158 10.51 13.30 3.92
CA GLY A 158 11.35 13.88 4.96
C GLY A 158 11.12 13.34 6.38
N CYS A 159 10.06 12.57 6.63
CA CYS A 159 9.82 11.95 7.93
C CYS A 159 10.80 10.81 8.22
N GLN A 160 11.22 10.68 9.47
CA GLN A 160 11.93 9.52 9.98
C GLN A 160 10.96 8.48 10.56
N ASN A 161 9.84 8.96 11.14
CA ASN A 161 8.82 8.11 11.75
C ASN A 161 7.45 8.49 11.21
N MET A 162 6.84 7.61 10.42
CA MET A 162 5.58 7.82 9.75
C MET A 162 4.73 6.55 9.77
N ILE A 163 3.43 6.71 9.89
CA ILE A 163 2.46 5.63 9.72
C ILE A 163 1.62 5.92 8.48
N PHE A 164 1.48 4.96 7.60
CA PHE A 164 0.52 5.01 6.52
C PHE A 164 -0.67 4.11 6.84
N LEU A 165 -1.88 4.61 6.60
CA LEU A 165 -3.14 3.87 6.75
C LEU A 165 -3.83 3.80 5.39
N THR A 166 -4.11 2.60 4.89
CA THR A 166 -4.75 2.45 3.57
C THR A 166 -6.17 3.02 3.55
N PHE A 167 -6.95 2.82 4.62
CA PHE A 167 -8.37 3.21 4.78
C PHE A 167 -9.20 2.98 3.50
N GLY A 168 -9.00 1.82 2.86
CA GLY A 168 -9.67 1.38 1.63
C GLY A 168 -10.86 0.47 1.92
N THR A 169 -11.01 -0.63 1.17
CA THR A 169 -11.99 -1.69 1.44
C THR A 169 -11.82 -2.25 2.85
N GLY A 170 -10.58 -2.48 3.28
CA GLY A 170 -10.15 -2.74 4.65
C GLY A 170 -9.33 -1.58 5.22
N LEU A 171 -8.66 -1.82 6.36
CA LEU A 171 -7.73 -0.89 7.00
C LEU A 171 -6.40 -1.60 7.29
N GLY A 172 -5.46 -1.48 6.38
CA GLY A 172 -4.06 -1.87 6.58
C GLY A 172 -3.20 -0.70 7.04
N SER A 173 -2.04 -0.99 7.59
CA SER A 173 -1.03 0.04 7.88
C SER A 173 0.37 -0.41 7.56
N GLY A 174 1.21 0.52 7.12
CA GLY A 174 2.65 0.35 6.96
C GLY A 174 3.40 1.33 7.84
N LEU A 175 4.50 0.90 8.42
CA LEU A 175 5.25 1.63 9.44
C LEU A 175 6.64 2.00 8.92
N ILE A 176 6.94 3.29 8.85
CA ILE A 176 8.31 3.78 8.66
C ILE A 176 8.81 4.21 10.05
N LEU A 177 9.82 3.55 10.54
CA LEU A 177 10.43 3.83 11.85
C LEU A 177 11.94 4.01 11.70
N ASN A 178 12.45 5.14 12.19
CA ASN A 178 13.86 5.51 12.05
C ASN A 178 14.36 5.49 10.59
N GLY A 179 13.53 5.98 9.66
CA GLY A 179 13.86 6.03 8.25
C GLY A 179 13.90 4.67 7.54
N GLN A 180 13.21 3.67 8.08
CA GLN A 180 13.15 2.32 7.50
C GLN A 180 11.76 1.73 7.63
N LEU A 181 11.36 0.92 6.65
CA LEU A 181 10.13 0.13 6.73
C LEU A 181 10.27 -0.93 7.83
N TYR A 182 9.40 -0.88 8.81
CA TYR A 182 9.38 -1.83 9.93
C TYR A 182 8.38 -2.97 9.65
N ARG A 183 8.89 -4.17 9.46
CA ARG A 183 8.10 -5.36 9.16
C ARG A 183 7.87 -6.29 10.37
N GLY A 184 8.56 -6.04 11.49
CA GLY A 184 8.52 -6.94 12.66
C GLY A 184 9.21 -8.28 12.42
N SER A 185 9.05 -9.20 13.35
CA SER A 185 9.76 -10.50 13.36
C SER A 185 9.30 -11.47 12.27
N THR A 186 8.05 -11.40 11.84
CA THR A 186 7.43 -12.30 10.87
C THR A 186 7.02 -11.64 9.57
N GLY A 187 7.32 -10.35 9.41
CA GLY A 187 6.87 -9.56 8.27
C GLY A 187 5.41 -9.10 8.36
N MET A 188 4.79 -9.17 9.56
CA MET A 188 3.36 -8.87 9.78
C MET A 188 3.15 -7.68 10.74
N ALA A 189 4.13 -6.79 10.89
CA ALA A 189 3.91 -5.56 11.63
C ALA A 189 2.90 -4.64 10.89
N GLY A 190 2.25 -3.75 11.63
CA GLY A 190 1.32 -2.82 11.00
C GLY A 190 -0.13 -3.33 10.92
N GLU A 191 -0.54 -4.33 11.68
CA GLU A 191 -1.92 -4.83 11.72
C GLU A 191 -2.85 -3.95 12.60
N ALA A 192 -2.77 -2.61 12.43
CA ALA A 192 -3.55 -1.65 13.19
C ALA A 192 -5.06 -1.86 13.04
N GLY A 193 -5.51 -2.25 11.85
CA GLY A 193 -6.93 -2.54 11.58
C GLY A 193 -7.49 -3.64 12.47
N HIS A 194 -6.65 -4.54 12.97
CA HIS A 194 -7.05 -5.66 13.83
C HIS A 194 -7.11 -5.31 15.34
N ILE A 195 -6.75 -4.08 15.72
CA ILE A 195 -6.88 -3.61 17.11
C ILE A 195 -8.37 -3.58 17.49
N ARG A 196 -8.73 -4.18 18.64
CA ARG A 196 -10.09 -4.12 19.16
C ARG A 196 -10.34 -2.75 19.79
N MET A 197 -11.29 -2.03 19.25
CA MET A 197 -11.71 -0.72 19.76
C MET A 197 -12.89 -0.84 20.74
N GLU A 198 -13.79 -1.78 20.48
CA GLU A 198 -15.00 -1.99 21.27
C GLU A 198 -15.37 -3.46 21.36
N ASN A 199 -16.15 -3.82 22.37
CA ASN A 199 -16.64 -5.21 22.54
C ASN A 199 -17.72 -5.58 21.51
N GLU A 200 -18.48 -4.58 21.07
CA GLU A 200 -19.55 -4.68 20.08
C GLU A 200 -19.26 -3.77 18.89
N GLY A 201 -19.93 -3.99 17.76
CA GLY A 201 -19.80 -3.15 16.60
C GLY A 201 -19.58 -3.94 15.31
N PRO A 202 -19.28 -3.27 14.21
CA PRO A 202 -19.06 -3.91 12.91
C PRO A 202 -17.86 -4.87 12.96
N LYS A 203 -17.94 -5.92 12.14
CA LYS A 203 -16.90 -6.93 12.03
C LYS A 203 -15.91 -6.54 10.91
N GLY A 204 -14.62 -6.43 11.23
CA GLY A 204 -13.54 -6.26 10.27
C GLY A 204 -12.57 -7.44 10.35
N TYR A 205 -12.21 -8.03 9.22
CA TYR A 205 -11.33 -9.20 9.11
C TYR A 205 -11.56 -10.28 10.18
N GLY A 206 -12.82 -10.70 10.32
CA GLY A 206 -13.21 -11.75 11.29
C GLY A 206 -13.41 -11.27 12.73
N LYS A 207 -13.04 -10.04 13.11
CA LYS A 207 -13.06 -9.54 14.48
C LYS A 207 -14.13 -8.45 14.68
N VAL A 208 -15.05 -8.70 15.60
CA VAL A 208 -16.10 -7.72 15.98
C VAL A 208 -15.47 -6.56 16.75
N GLY A 209 -15.90 -5.34 16.44
CA GLY A 209 -15.44 -4.13 17.12
C GLY A 209 -13.99 -3.78 16.89
N SER A 210 -13.37 -4.26 15.80
CA SER A 210 -12.00 -3.89 15.40
C SER A 210 -11.97 -2.50 14.77
N LEU A 211 -10.78 -1.88 14.74
CA LEU A 211 -10.59 -0.59 14.08
C LEU A 211 -11.02 -0.65 12.60
N GLU A 212 -10.64 -1.69 11.86
CA GLU A 212 -11.12 -1.92 10.49
C GLU A 212 -12.64 -2.07 10.41
N GLY A 213 -13.26 -2.70 11.42
CA GLY A 213 -14.70 -2.85 11.48
C GLY A 213 -15.44 -1.52 11.43
N PHE A 214 -14.91 -0.48 12.05
CA PHE A 214 -15.44 0.88 12.04
C PHE A 214 -14.86 1.74 10.92
N CYS A 215 -13.55 1.65 10.68
CA CYS A 215 -12.75 2.61 9.92
C CYS A 215 -12.20 1.99 8.64
N SER A 216 -13.09 1.52 7.78
CA SER A 216 -12.81 1.09 6.42
C SER A 216 -14.04 1.34 5.55
N GLY A 217 -13.90 1.31 4.24
CA GLY A 217 -15.04 1.44 3.33
C GLY A 217 -16.09 0.36 3.58
N GLY A 218 -15.67 -0.90 3.76
CA GLY A 218 -16.55 -1.98 4.16
C GLY A 218 -17.09 -1.84 5.58
N GLY A 219 -16.30 -1.28 6.49
CA GLY A 219 -16.69 -0.97 7.86
C GLY A 219 -17.79 0.07 7.93
N ILE A 220 -17.62 1.20 7.23
CA ILE A 220 -18.62 2.27 7.14
C ILE A 220 -19.96 1.74 6.60
N SER A 221 -19.90 0.91 5.54
CA SER A 221 -21.12 0.27 4.99
C SER A 221 -21.84 -0.61 6.01
N ARG A 222 -21.11 -1.40 6.79
CA ARG A 222 -21.70 -2.21 7.88
C ARG A 222 -22.20 -1.37 9.05
N LEU A 223 -21.45 -0.31 9.40
CA LEU A 223 -21.79 0.63 10.46
C LEU A 223 -23.13 1.34 10.17
N ALA A 224 -23.46 1.62 8.90
CA ALA A 224 -24.71 2.23 8.49
C ALA A 224 -25.93 1.50 9.02
N GLY A 225 -25.92 0.17 9.09
CA GLY A 225 -27.01 -0.63 9.64
C GLY A 225 -27.32 -0.32 11.11
N TYR A 226 -26.34 0.07 11.91
CA TYR A 226 -26.55 0.48 13.32
C TYR A 226 -27.28 1.82 13.44
N PHE A 227 -27.33 2.62 12.37
CA PHE A 227 -28.05 3.90 12.28
C PHE A 227 -29.34 3.82 11.44
N GLY A 228 -29.78 2.58 11.11
CA GLY A 228 -30.98 2.36 10.32
C GLY A 228 -30.88 2.92 8.90
N THR A 229 -29.71 2.87 8.31
CA THR A 229 -29.45 3.27 6.93
C THR A 229 -28.53 2.24 6.25
N GLU A 230 -28.36 2.36 4.94
CA GLU A 230 -27.51 1.47 4.14
C GLU A 230 -26.82 2.26 3.03
N GLY A 231 -25.77 1.69 2.43
CA GLY A 231 -25.02 2.24 1.31
C GLY A 231 -23.53 1.95 1.40
N SER A 232 -22.83 2.13 0.29
CA SER A 232 -21.37 2.17 0.27
C SER A 232 -20.85 3.41 1.00
N ALA A 233 -19.58 3.38 1.41
CA ALA A 233 -18.95 4.56 2.01
C ALA A 233 -19.09 5.81 1.11
N LYS A 234 -18.98 5.66 -0.21
CA LYS A 234 -19.13 6.77 -1.16
C LYS A 234 -20.56 7.32 -1.16
N GLU A 235 -21.58 6.47 -1.29
CA GLU A 235 -22.99 6.90 -1.27
C GLU A 235 -23.37 7.56 0.05
N LEU A 236 -22.86 7.02 1.17
CA LEU A 236 -23.07 7.62 2.49
C LEU A 236 -22.36 8.97 2.63
N ALA A 237 -21.17 9.16 2.03
CA ALA A 237 -20.50 10.46 2.01
C ALA A 237 -21.32 11.50 1.22
N GLU A 238 -21.76 11.16 0.01
CA GLU A 238 -22.59 12.02 -0.83
C GLU A 238 -23.90 12.42 -0.12
N ARG A 239 -24.52 11.49 0.59
CA ARG A 239 -25.74 11.76 1.39
C ARG A 239 -25.46 12.62 2.61
N ALA A 240 -24.34 12.39 3.30
CA ALA A 240 -23.92 13.21 4.43
C ALA A 240 -23.66 14.66 3.99
N GLU A 241 -23.00 14.87 2.87
CA GLU A 241 -22.79 16.19 2.26
C GLU A 241 -24.12 16.87 1.87
N ALA A 242 -25.12 16.07 1.48
CA ALA A 242 -26.47 16.56 1.21
C ALA A 242 -27.32 16.80 2.49
N GLY A 243 -26.76 16.56 3.68
CA GLY A 243 -27.42 16.82 4.96
C GLY A 243 -28.23 15.66 5.53
N ASP A 244 -28.04 14.42 5.05
CA ASP A 244 -28.67 13.22 5.64
C ASP A 244 -28.11 12.98 7.06
N GLU A 245 -28.94 13.19 8.07
CA GLU A 245 -28.55 13.06 9.48
C GLU A 245 -28.03 11.66 9.86
N ARG A 246 -28.58 10.59 9.25
CA ARG A 246 -28.14 9.22 9.52
C ARG A 246 -26.75 8.97 8.91
N ALA A 247 -26.51 9.42 7.69
CA ALA A 247 -25.23 9.32 7.05
C ALA A 247 -24.16 10.16 7.79
N LEU A 248 -24.51 11.37 8.26
CA LEU A 248 -23.65 12.18 9.13
C LEU A 248 -23.31 11.45 10.43
N ALA A 249 -24.28 10.80 11.08
CA ALA A 249 -24.07 10.04 12.31
C ALA A 249 -23.13 8.83 12.09
N VAL A 250 -23.22 8.16 10.94
CA VAL A 250 -22.30 7.08 10.57
C VAL A 250 -20.87 7.59 10.47
N TYR A 251 -20.64 8.70 9.76
CA TYR A 251 -19.31 9.30 9.61
C TYR A 251 -18.78 9.86 10.94
N ALA A 252 -19.63 10.51 11.74
CA ALA A 252 -19.26 10.99 13.06
C ALA A 252 -18.82 9.84 13.99
N ARG A 253 -19.53 8.71 13.95
CA ARG A 253 -19.16 7.51 14.72
C ARG A 253 -17.84 6.90 14.24
N CYS A 254 -17.65 6.79 12.92
CA CYS A 254 -16.42 6.34 12.33
C CYS A 254 -15.25 7.25 12.75
N GLY A 255 -15.41 8.57 12.65
CA GLY A 255 -14.42 9.56 13.06
C GLY A 255 -14.02 9.41 14.53
N ALA A 256 -14.99 9.27 15.43
CA ALA A 256 -14.70 9.09 16.86
C ALA A 256 -13.88 7.82 17.15
N VAL A 257 -14.23 6.68 16.51
CA VAL A 257 -13.44 5.44 16.68
C VAL A 257 -12.05 5.58 16.05
N PHE A 258 -11.96 6.25 14.90
CA PHE A 258 -10.69 6.52 14.23
C PHE A 258 -9.77 7.36 15.11
N GLY A 259 -10.27 8.43 15.73
CA GLY A 259 -9.51 9.28 16.66
C GLY A 259 -8.91 8.50 17.82
N ARG A 260 -9.67 7.59 18.45
CA ARG A 260 -9.16 6.69 19.48
C ARG A 260 -8.10 5.73 18.96
N GLY A 261 -8.28 5.18 17.75
CA GLY A 261 -7.29 4.34 17.11
C GLY A 261 -5.98 5.08 16.83
N LEU A 262 -6.08 6.33 16.33
CA LEU A 262 -4.93 7.19 16.10
C LEU A 262 -4.19 7.53 17.41
N ALA A 263 -4.92 7.79 18.51
CA ALA A 263 -4.31 8.04 19.83
C ALA A 263 -3.44 6.86 20.29
N ILE A 264 -3.92 5.62 20.12
CA ILE A 264 -3.14 4.41 20.45
C ILE A 264 -1.84 4.38 19.62
N LEU A 265 -1.93 4.65 18.31
CA LEU A 265 -0.75 4.62 17.43
C LEU A 265 0.24 5.76 17.75
N ILE A 266 -0.27 6.95 18.06
CA ILE A 266 0.52 8.12 18.42
C ILE A 266 1.26 7.87 19.74
N ASP A 267 0.59 7.36 20.76
CA ASP A 267 1.20 7.13 22.07
C ASP A 267 2.16 5.94 22.07
N LEU A 268 1.94 4.95 21.21
CA LEU A 268 2.79 3.77 21.11
C LEU A 268 4.05 4.00 20.27
N LEU A 269 3.94 4.74 19.17
CA LEU A 269 5.00 4.85 18.16
C LEU A 269 5.56 6.27 18.02
N ASN A 270 4.89 7.27 18.57
CA ASN A 270 5.26 8.68 18.53
C ASN A 270 5.73 9.13 17.13
N PRO A 271 4.91 8.97 16.09
CA PRO A 271 5.28 9.33 14.72
C PRO A 271 5.22 10.84 14.51
N GLU A 272 6.01 11.34 13.57
CA GLU A 272 5.94 12.74 13.09
C GLU A 272 4.66 12.95 12.25
N LYS A 273 4.21 11.88 11.57
CA LYS A 273 3.08 11.99 10.66
C LYS A 273 2.28 10.67 10.55
N ILE A 274 0.97 10.79 10.47
CA ILE A 274 0.07 9.72 10.03
C ILE A 274 -0.56 10.15 8.72
N VAL A 275 -0.30 9.36 7.67
CA VAL A 275 -0.83 9.58 6.32
C VAL A 275 -1.98 8.60 6.09
N ALA A 276 -3.19 9.09 5.86
CA ALA A 276 -4.35 8.23 5.64
C ALA A 276 -4.91 8.37 4.22
N GLY A 277 -5.04 7.24 3.54
CA GLY A 277 -5.43 7.15 2.14
C GLY A 277 -6.94 7.00 1.92
N SER A 278 -7.28 6.79 0.68
CA SER A 278 -8.58 6.32 0.19
C SER A 278 -9.80 7.05 0.79
N VAL A 279 -10.60 6.43 1.66
CA VAL A 279 -11.80 7.04 2.25
C VAL A 279 -11.46 8.32 3.01
N TYR A 280 -10.40 8.28 3.84
CA TYR A 280 -9.97 9.48 4.58
C TYR A 280 -9.56 10.60 3.62
N ALA A 281 -8.74 10.32 2.63
CA ALA A 281 -8.30 11.34 1.67
C ALA A 281 -9.46 12.02 0.93
N ARG A 282 -10.57 11.31 0.68
CA ARG A 282 -11.75 11.86 -0.01
C ARG A 282 -12.76 12.53 0.91
N SER A 283 -12.88 12.04 2.15
CA SER A 283 -14.01 12.39 3.03
C SER A 283 -13.59 12.78 4.45
N HIS A 284 -12.32 13.22 4.66
CA HIS A 284 -11.83 13.58 5.99
C HIS A 284 -12.67 14.68 6.64
N HIS A 285 -13.20 15.63 5.88
CA HIS A 285 -14.07 16.70 6.37
C HIS A 285 -15.33 16.20 7.11
N LEU A 286 -15.79 14.98 6.83
CA LEU A 286 -16.90 14.32 7.53
C LEU A 286 -16.44 13.59 8.80
N LEU A 287 -15.15 13.30 8.93
CA LEU A 287 -14.54 12.55 10.02
C LEU A 287 -13.84 13.45 11.03
N ASP A 288 -13.18 14.52 10.56
CA ASP A 288 -12.20 15.31 11.30
C ASP A 288 -12.73 15.82 12.63
N LYS A 289 -13.95 16.36 12.66
CA LYS A 289 -14.51 16.93 13.89
C LYS A 289 -14.48 15.91 15.05
N THR A 290 -15.11 14.76 14.86
CA THR A 290 -15.23 13.74 15.92
C THR A 290 -13.92 12.97 16.13
N MET A 291 -13.11 12.84 15.08
CA MET A 291 -11.78 12.27 15.15
C MET A 291 -10.87 13.11 16.06
N TYR A 292 -10.79 14.41 15.85
CA TYR A 292 -9.95 15.28 16.68
C TYR A 292 -10.52 15.43 18.09
N GLU A 293 -11.84 15.48 18.28
CA GLU A 293 -12.48 15.50 19.60
C GLU A 293 -12.07 14.29 20.46
N GLU A 294 -12.03 13.09 19.90
CA GLU A 294 -11.59 11.88 20.62
C GLU A 294 -10.06 11.82 20.75
N LEU A 295 -9.34 12.18 19.71
CA LEU A 295 -7.89 12.19 19.73
C LEU A 295 -7.31 13.10 20.83
N GLU A 296 -7.86 14.29 21.00
CA GLU A 296 -7.43 15.24 22.05
C GLU A 296 -7.75 14.77 23.48
N LYS A 297 -8.75 13.88 23.65
CA LYS A 297 -9.07 13.27 24.94
C LYS A 297 -8.15 12.12 25.30
N GLU A 298 -7.73 11.33 24.30
CA GLU A 298 -7.11 10.02 24.51
C GLU A 298 -5.58 10.06 24.40
N ALA A 299 -5.01 10.90 23.51
CA ALA A 299 -3.57 10.95 23.29
C ALA A 299 -2.85 11.82 24.33
N LEU A 300 -1.64 11.43 24.69
CA LEU A 300 -0.76 12.27 25.51
C LEU A 300 -0.48 13.61 24.79
N PRO A 301 -0.65 14.77 25.45
CA PRO A 301 -0.55 16.07 24.79
C PRO A 301 0.77 16.31 24.05
N MET A 302 1.89 15.84 24.58
CA MET A 302 3.19 15.98 23.90
C MET A 302 3.29 15.15 22.63
N ASN A 303 2.81 13.90 22.67
CA ASN A 303 2.84 13.01 21.51
C ASN A 303 1.88 13.52 20.43
N ARG A 304 0.70 13.97 20.87
CA ARG A 304 -0.30 14.54 19.96
C ARG A 304 0.22 15.80 19.25
N ALA A 305 0.91 16.67 19.97
CA ALA A 305 1.47 17.91 19.43
C ALA A 305 2.61 17.66 18.40
N ALA A 306 3.28 16.52 18.48
CA ALA A 306 4.37 16.14 17.59
C ALA A 306 3.90 15.47 16.29
N CYS A 307 2.62 15.07 16.20
CA CYS A 307 2.09 14.28 15.09
C CYS A 307 1.09 15.06 14.23
N GLU A 308 1.36 15.15 12.93
CA GLU A 308 0.38 15.60 11.94
C GLU A 308 -0.44 14.43 11.38
N ILE A 309 -1.74 14.64 11.17
CA ILE A 309 -2.62 13.71 10.46
C ILE A 309 -2.99 14.35 9.14
N VAL A 310 -2.61 13.70 8.05
CA VAL A 310 -2.76 14.25 6.70
C VAL A 310 -3.36 13.24 5.73
N PRO A 311 -4.13 13.69 4.72
CA PRO A 311 -4.54 12.82 3.64
C PRO A 311 -3.34 12.40 2.79
N ALA A 312 -3.41 11.18 2.23
CA ALA A 312 -2.45 10.67 1.26
C ALA A 312 -2.36 11.57 0.02
N ALA A 313 -1.15 11.85 -0.44
CA ALA A 313 -0.90 12.77 -1.55
C ALA A 313 -0.89 12.10 -2.93
N LEU A 314 -0.61 10.79 -3.01
CA LEU A 314 -0.47 10.08 -4.29
C LEU A 314 -1.82 9.69 -4.92
N GLY A 315 -2.92 9.88 -4.19
CA GLY A 315 -4.30 9.74 -4.70
C GLY A 315 -4.58 8.36 -5.29
N GLU A 316 -5.30 8.32 -6.41
CA GLU A 316 -5.70 7.07 -7.08
C GLU A 316 -4.52 6.29 -7.70
N ARG A 317 -3.36 6.93 -7.82
CA ARG A 317 -2.15 6.29 -8.36
C ARG A 317 -1.28 5.61 -7.29
N ILE A 318 -1.72 5.56 -6.05
CA ILE A 318 -0.97 4.94 -4.94
C ILE A 318 -0.55 3.51 -5.26
N GLY A 319 -1.40 2.70 -5.93
CA GLY A 319 -1.07 1.33 -6.35
C GLY A 319 0.08 1.26 -7.33
N ASP A 320 0.13 2.17 -8.31
CA ASP A 320 1.21 2.27 -9.29
C ASP A 320 2.54 2.63 -8.61
N TYR A 321 2.50 3.65 -7.73
CA TYR A 321 3.67 4.03 -6.92
C TYR A 321 4.13 2.91 -5.98
N ALA A 322 3.19 2.22 -5.32
CA ALA A 322 3.47 1.10 -4.43
C ALA A 322 4.18 -0.04 -5.15
N ALA A 323 3.73 -0.40 -6.36
CA ALA A 323 4.35 -1.43 -7.17
C ALA A 323 5.78 -1.04 -7.59
N VAL A 324 5.99 0.20 -8.05
CA VAL A 324 7.31 0.69 -8.46
C VAL A 324 8.25 0.83 -7.27
N VAL A 325 7.79 1.34 -6.13
CA VAL A 325 8.63 1.53 -4.94
C VAL A 325 9.12 0.21 -4.35
N ALA A 326 8.37 -0.89 -4.52
CA ALA A 326 8.82 -2.23 -4.12
C ALA A 326 10.11 -2.63 -4.86
N ALA A 327 10.25 -2.25 -6.15
CA ALA A 327 11.50 -2.41 -6.91
C ALA A 327 12.60 -1.49 -6.38
N VAL A 328 12.33 -0.19 -6.25
CA VAL A 328 13.28 0.84 -5.81
C VAL A 328 13.86 0.54 -4.43
N ASN A 329 13.00 0.21 -3.46
CA ASN A 329 13.42 -0.08 -2.09
C ASN A 329 14.38 -1.28 -2.00
N SER A 330 14.29 -2.22 -2.95
CA SER A 330 15.18 -3.38 -3.02
C SER A 330 16.59 -3.01 -3.44
N LEU A 331 16.74 -1.92 -4.18
CA LEU A 331 18.03 -1.47 -4.70
C LEU A 331 18.81 -0.64 -3.66
N SER A 332 18.18 -0.26 -2.53
CA SER A 332 18.78 0.58 -1.46
C SER A 332 19.39 1.89 -1.99
N ILE A 333 18.78 2.51 -3.00
CA ILE A 333 19.32 3.64 -3.76
C ILE A 333 18.73 4.98 -3.35
N LEU A 334 17.63 4.96 -2.60
CA LEU A 334 16.95 6.18 -2.13
C LEU A 334 16.89 6.20 -0.61
#